data_40c9d8d4b164a2c9c642860c09d25e3d
#
_entry.id   40c9d8d4b164a2c9c642860c09d25e3d
#
_cell.length_a   1.000
_cell.length_b   1.000
_cell.length_c   1.000
_cell.angle_alpha   90.00
_cell.angle_beta   90.00
_cell.angle_gamma   90.00
#
_symmetry.space_group_name_H-M   'P 1'
#
loop_
_entity.id
_entity.type
_entity.pdbx_description
1 polymer ?
#
loop_
_entity_poly.entity_id
_entity_poly.type
_entity_poly.pdbx_seq_one_letter_code
_entity_poly.pdbx_strand_id
1 'polypeptide(L)'
;MIRGAAPVLGWAPQTLPLASDDLAERLLRLYGQRDPELRIALQSGLASGRLAGADRMISAGGMDTPAGMRQAAEGAARLLAAADGPRIAALAFDGWDTHTNEGGATGRLAQLLGGLDAAFTAFETELGAAWADTTIVAITEFGRTARINGTVGTDHGTGTVAFLAGGGVGGGRVHADWPGLRPADLFEGRDLRPTTDLRAVLKGVLATQWGLSDAVLAADIFPGTEGLRPLSSLFA
;
A
#
# COMPACT_ATOMS: atom_id res chain seq x y z
N MET A 1 -0.91 -13.52 0.81
CA MET A 1 -0.38 -12.41 1.61
C MET A 1 -1.03 -12.28 2.99
N ILE A 2 -2.32 -12.44 3.11
CA ILE A 2 -3.02 -12.34 4.40
C ILE A 2 -3.26 -13.75 4.94
N ARG A 3 -2.81 -14.03 6.17
CA ARG A 3 -2.93 -15.32 6.84
C ARG A 3 -3.49 -15.10 8.24
N GLY A 4 -4.21 -16.08 8.77
CA GLY A 4 -4.77 -16.06 10.12
C GLY A 4 -6.29 -16.13 10.13
N ALA A 5 -6.89 -16.09 11.33
CA ALA A 5 -8.33 -16.24 11.54
C ALA A 5 -9.11 -14.91 11.49
N ALA A 6 -8.42 -13.78 11.34
CA ALA A 6 -9.09 -12.49 11.24
C ALA A 6 -9.96 -12.42 9.97
N PRO A 7 -11.19 -11.88 10.03
CA PRO A 7 -12.00 -11.67 8.85
C PRO A 7 -11.31 -10.69 7.89
N VAL A 8 -11.23 -11.06 6.63
CA VAL A 8 -10.55 -10.27 5.59
C VAL A 8 -11.52 -10.03 4.44
N LEU A 9 -11.63 -8.78 4.04
CA LEU A 9 -12.30 -8.36 2.83
C LEU A 9 -11.27 -8.30 1.68
N GLY A 10 -11.42 -9.17 0.68
CA GLY A 10 -10.65 -9.08 -0.57
C GLY A 10 -11.40 -8.23 -1.59
N TRP A 11 -10.71 -7.25 -2.16
CA TRP A 11 -11.26 -6.42 -3.22
C TRP A 11 -10.15 -6.06 -4.23
N ALA A 12 -10.54 -5.89 -5.49
CA ALA A 12 -9.65 -5.40 -6.54
C ALA A 12 -10.46 -4.51 -7.51
N PRO A 13 -9.82 -3.49 -8.13
CA PRO A 13 -10.44 -2.76 -9.22
C PRO A 13 -10.87 -3.70 -10.35
N GLN A 14 -12.03 -3.45 -10.91
CA GLN A 14 -12.55 -4.31 -11.96
C GLN A 14 -11.82 -4.07 -13.29
N THR A 15 -11.39 -5.16 -13.91
CA THR A 15 -10.79 -5.16 -15.24
C THR A 15 -11.79 -5.63 -16.33
N LEU A 16 -12.93 -6.16 -15.91
CA LEU A 16 -14.00 -6.63 -16.80
C LEU A 16 -15.27 -5.79 -16.61
N PRO A 17 -16.15 -5.69 -17.61
CA PRO A 17 -17.44 -5.06 -17.46
C PRO A 17 -18.23 -5.66 -16.28
N LEU A 18 -18.94 -4.81 -15.55
CA LEU A 18 -19.85 -5.26 -14.49
C LEU A 18 -20.87 -6.26 -15.04
N ALA A 19 -21.09 -7.32 -14.29
CA ALA A 19 -22.25 -8.19 -14.55
C ALA A 19 -23.53 -7.35 -14.43
N SER A 20 -24.50 -7.57 -15.33
CA SER A 20 -25.81 -6.93 -15.23
C SER A 20 -26.50 -7.33 -13.92
N ASP A 21 -27.33 -6.44 -13.39
CA ASP A 21 -28.13 -6.73 -12.18
C ASP A 21 -28.98 -8.00 -12.37
N ASP A 22 -29.52 -8.24 -13.57
CA ASP A 22 -30.24 -9.46 -13.91
C ASP A 22 -29.38 -10.73 -13.77
N LEU A 23 -28.13 -10.69 -14.24
CA LEU A 23 -27.20 -11.82 -14.06
C LEU A 23 -26.88 -12.04 -12.60
N ALA A 24 -26.62 -10.98 -11.85
CA ALA A 24 -26.33 -11.06 -10.41
C ALA A 24 -27.51 -11.69 -9.65
N GLU A 25 -28.74 -11.26 -9.93
CA GLU A 25 -29.95 -11.83 -9.32
C GLU A 25 -30.15 -13.31 -9.66
N ARG A 26 -29.95 -13.69 -10.92
CA ARG A 26 -30.04 -15.11 -11.35
C ARG A 26 -29.05 -15.99 -10.63
N LEU A 27 -27.81 -15.52 -10.50
CA LEU A 27 -26.76 -16.24 -9.75
C LEU A 27 -27.09 -16.35 -8.27
N LEU A 28 -27.59 -15.29 -7.64
CA LEU A 28 -28.00 -15.32 -6.25
C LEU A 28 -29.17 -16.31 -5.99
N ARG A 29 -30.12 -16.39 -6.92
CA ARG A 29 -31.21 -17.39 -6.84
C ARG A 29 -30.67 -18.81 -7.01
N LEU A 30 -29.81 -19.04 -8.00
CA LEU A 30 -29.20 -20.35 -8.24
C LEU A 30 -28.40 -20.83 -7.05
N TYR A 31 -27.50 -19.98 -6.51
CA TYR A 31 -26.68 -20.31 -5.35
C TYR A 31 -27.54 -20.49 -4.10
N GLY A 32 -28.61 -19.73 -3.94
CA GLY A 32 -29.56 -19.91 -2.84
C GLY A 32 -30.20 -21.30 -2.79
N GLN A 33 -30.31 -21.96 -3.94
CA GLN A 33 -30.86 -23.32 -4.04
C GLN A 33 -29.81 -24.43 -3.98
N ARG A 34 -28.57 -24.15 -4.39
CA ARG A 34 -27.56 -25.16 -4.64
C ARG A 34 -26.34 -25.03 -3.73
N ASP A 35 -25.99 -23.81 -3.33
CA ASP A 35 -24.77 -23.51 -2.56
C ASP A 35 -24.95 -22.21 -1.76
N PRO A 36 -25.49 -22.31 -0.53
CA PRO A 36 -25.70 -21.15 0.33
C PRO A 36 -24.43 -20.37 0.66
N GLU A 37 -23.25 -21.01 0.70
CA GLU A 37 -21.97 -20.36 1.01
C GLU A 37 -21.56 -19.46 -0.16
N LEU A 38 -21.65 -19.93 -1.39
CA LEU A 38 -21.40 -19.11 -2.58
C LEU A 38 -22.40 -17.95 -2.71
N ARG A 39 -23.65 -18.14 -2.29
CA ARG A 39 -24.63 -17.06 -2.24
C ARG A 39 -24.14 -15.94 -1.30
N ILE A 40 -23.71 -16.28 -0.08
CA ILE A 40 -23.21 -15.31 0.90
C ILE A 40 -21.97 -14.61 0.35
N ALA A 41 -21.03 -15.35 -0.22
CA ALA A 41 -19.81 -14.79 -0.81
C ALA A 41 -20.13 -13.81 -1.95
N LEU A 42 -21.06 -14.17 -2.86
CA LEU A 42 -21.49 -13.30 -3.94
C LEU A 42 -22.18 -12.04 -3.42
N GLN A 43 -23.07 -12.16 -2.43
CA GLN A 43 -23.72 -10.99 -1.80
C GLN A 43 -22.70 -10.04 -1.19
N SER A 44 -21.75 -10.55 -0.42
CA SER A 44 -20.66 -9.76 0.17
C SER A 44 -19.80 -9.08 -0.91
N GLY A 45 -19.44 -9.82 -1.97
CA GLY A 45 -18.65 -9.27 -3.07
C GLY A 45 -19.36 -8.12 -3.79
N LEU A 46 -20.66 -8.29 -4.10
CA LEU A 46 -21.47 -7.25 -4.72
C LEU A 46 -21.62 -6.01 -3.84
N ALA A 47 -21.84 -6.20 -2.53
CA ALA A 47 -21.94 -5.10 -1.58
C ALA A 47 -20.62 -4.33 -1.47
N SER A 48 -19.51 -5.02 -1.33
CA SER A 48 -18.16 -4.42 -1.26
C SER A 48 -17.80 -3.69 -2.55
N GLY A 49 -18.14 -4.27 -3.71
CA GLY A 49 -17.92 -3.64 -5.00
C GLY A 49 -18.69 -2.32 -5.15
N ARG A 50 -19.97 -2.29 -4.75
CA ARG A 50 -20.77 -1.05 -4.77
C ARG A 50 -20.20 0.01 -3.83
N LEU A 51 -19.82 -0.39 -2.62
CA LEU A 51 -19.21 0.51 -1.63
C LEU A 51 -17.89 1.10 -2.13
N ALA A 52 -17.05 0.29 -2.76
CA ALA A 52 -15.81 0.74 -3.40
C ALA A 52 -16.05 1.62 -4.65
N GLY A 53 -17.28 1.72 -5.12
CA GLY A 53 -17.63 2.50 -6.31
C GLY A 53 -17.27 1.80 -7.62
N ALA A 54 -17.33 0.47 -7.65
CA ALA A 54 -17.02 -0.33 -8.83
C ALA A 54 -17.88 0.03 -10.07
N ASP A 55 -19.10 0.53 -9.86
CA ASP A 55 -20.01 1.03 -10.88
C ASP A 55 -19.50 2.32 -11.57
N ARG A 56 -18.58 3.04 -10.95
CA ARG A 56 -17.97 4.28 -11.47
C ARG A 56 -16.57 4.05 -12.03
N MET A 57 -16.01 2.87 -11.83
CA MET A 57 -14.66 2.54 -12.27
C MET A 57 -14.66 2.18 -13.75
N ILE A 58 -13.98 3.00 -14.55
CA ILE A 58 -13.62 2.66 -15.92
C ILE A 58 -12.36 1.79 -15.80
N SER A 59 -12.26 0.72 -16.59
CA SER A 59 -11.03 -0.10 -16.62
C SER A 59 -9.80 0.78 -16.85
N ALA A 60 -9.03 1.01 -15.81
CA ALA A 60 -7.94 1.97 -15.82
C ALA A 60 -6.57 1.35 -16.09
N GLY A 61 -6.54 0.09 -16.44
CA GLY A 61 -5.29 -0.67 -16.59
C GLY A 61 -4.91 -1.44 -15.32
N GLY A 62 -3.73 -2.03 -15.32
CA GLY A 62 -3.19 -2.81 -14.20
C GLY A 62 -2.72 -1.95 -13.03
N MET A 63 -2.40 -2.61 -11.92
CA MET A 63 -1.86 -2.01 -10.69
C MET A 63 -0.44 -1.42 -10.87
N ASP A 64 0.10 -1.51 -12.05
CA ASP A 64 1.36 -0.94 -12.49
C ASP A 64 1.18 0.36 -13.31
N THR A 65 -0.04 0.89 -13.40
CA THR A 65 -0.34 2.15 -14.12
C THR A 65 -0.80 3.23 -13.15
N PRO A 66 -0.54 4.53 -13.45
CA PRO A 66 -1.02 5.63 -12.60
C PRO A 66 -2.53 5.61 -12.38
N ALA A 67 -3.29 5.29 -13.42
CA ALA A 67 -4.75 5.23 -13.33
C ALA A 67 -5.23 4.04 -12.48
N GLY A 68 -4.59 2.87 -12.61
CA GLY A 68 -4.91 1.69 -11.79
C GLY A 68 -4.57 1.89 -10.31
N MET A 69 -3.41 2.47 -10.01
CA MET A 69 -3.01 2.82 -8.64
C MET A 69 -4.00 3.79 -8.01
N ARG A 70 -4.39 4.86 -8.73
CA ARG A 70 -5.39 5.83 -8.27
C ARG A 70 -6.74 5.16 -7.99
N GLN A 71 -7.25 4.35 -8.91
CA GLN A 71 -8.54 3.65 -8.73
C GLN A 71 -8.52 2.70 -7.53
N ALA A 72 -7.43 1.97 -7.34
CA ALA A 72 -7.27 1.09 -6.18
C ALA A 72 -7.31 1.89 -4.87
N ALA A 73 -6.63 3.03 -4.83
CA ALA A 73 -6.64 3.93 -3.67
C ALA A 73 -8.03 4.51 -3.40
N GLU A 74 -8.75 4.97 -4.44
CA GLU A 74 -10.14 5.47 -4.33
C GLU A 74 -11.07 4.40 -3.72
N GLY A 75 -11.03 3.18 -4.25
CA GLY A 75 -11.87 2.08 -3.75
C GLY A 75 -11.52 1.69 -2.32
N ALA A 76 -10.23 1.58 -2.00
CA ALA A 76 -9.77 1.27 -0.65
C ALA A 76 -10.16 2.37 0.35
N ALA A 77 -10.02 3.64 -0.02
CA ALA A 77 -10.39 4.77 0.82
C ALA A 77 -11.89 4.76 1.15
N ARG A 78 -12.76 4.49 0.17
CA ARG A 78 -14.21 4.38 0.39
C ARG A 78 -14.57 3.23 1.35
N LEU A 79 -13.88 2.08 1.21
CA LEU A 79 -14.06 0.95 2.12
C LEU A 79 -13.61 1.29 3.54
N LEU A 80 -12.46 1.97 3.70
CA LEU A 80 -11.94 2.41 5.00
C LEU A 80 -12.81 3.47 5.66
N ALA A 81 -13.38 4.39 4.88
CA ALA A 81 -14.24 5.47 5.37
C ALA A 81 -15.63 4.99 5.81
N ALA A 82 -16.05 3.79 5.40
CA ALA A 82 -17.34 3.24 5.77
C ALA A 82 -17.42 2.95 7.28
N ALA A 83 -18.58 3.20 7.89
CA ALA A 83 -18.78 3.01 9.34
C ALA A 83 -18.44 1.59 9.79
N ASP A 84 -18.86 0.58 9.02
CA ASP A 84 -18.59 -0.84 9.25
C ASP A 84 -17.42 -1.37 8.39
N GLY A 85 -16.61 -0.48 7.83
CA GLY A 85 -15.50 -0.81 6.97
C GLY A 85 -14.28 -1.35 7.71
N PRO A 86 -13.33 -1.92 6.97
CA PRO A 86 -12.07 -2.37 7.54
C PRO A 86 -11.30 -1.19 8.14
N ARG A 87 -10.46 -1.48 9.15
CA ARG A 87 -9.57 -0.47 9.77
C ARG A 87 -8.14 -0.54 9.25
N ILE A 88 -7.81 -1.59 8.52
CA ILE A 88 -6.50 -1.81 7.92
C ILE A 88 -6.73 -2.22 6.47
N ALA A 89 -5.98 -1.64 5.57
CA ALA A 89 -5.93 -2.04 4.17
C ALA A 89 -4.48 -2.30 3.75
N ALA A 90 -4.29 -3.32 2.92
CA ALA A 90 -3.01 -3.58 2.24
C ALA A 90 -3.26 -3.59 0.73
N LEU A 91 -2.54 -2.75 0.02
CA LEU A 91 -2.57 -2.67 -1.45
C LEU A 91 -1.21 -3.08 -1.99
N ALA A 92 -1.20 -3.73 -3.15
CA ALA A 92 0.01 -4.03 -3.88
C ALA A 92 0.00 -3.26 -5.21
N PHE A 93 1.06 -2.51 -5.46
CA PHE A 93 1.29 -1.80 -6.71
C PHE A 93 2.49 -2.42 -7.42
N ASP A 94 2.31 -2.83 -8.66
CA ASP A 94 3.29 -3.60 -9.41
C ASP A 94 4.19 -2.71 -10.29
N GLY A 95 5.19 -3.33 -10.89
CA GLY A 95 6.02 -2.71 -11.93
C GLY A 95 7.25 -1.95 -11.44
N TRP A 96 7.55 -1.97 -10.14
CA TRP A 96 8.68 -1.24 -9.53
C TRP A 96 10.05 -1.91 -9.75
N ASP A 97 10.06 -3.16 -10.18
CA ASP A 97 11.30 -3.91 -10.42
C ASP A 97 11.87 -3.61 -11.82
N THR A 98 12.40 -2.40 -11.97
CA THR A 98 12.78 -1.77 -13.24
C THR A 98 14.24 -2.06 -13.62
N HIS A 99 14.53 -3.28 -14.03
CA HIS A 99 15.88 -3.69 -14.45
C HIS A 99 16.32 -3.11 -15.80
N THR A 100 15.38 -2.65 -16.62
CA THR A 100 15.65 -2.19 -17.99
C THR A 100 14.85 -0.94 -18.29
N ASN A 101 15.48 0.05 -18.91
CA ASN A 101 14.85 1.31 -19.34
C ASN A 101 14.00 1.97 -18.22
N GLU A 102 14.54 2.02 -17.02
CA GLU A 102 13.87 2.57 -15.84
C GLU A 102 13.45 4.03 -16.03
N GLY A 103 14.30 4.78 -16.73
CA GLY A 103 14.13 6.22 -16.88
C GLY A 103 14.63 7.00 -15.67
N GLY A 104 14.39 8.32 -15.68
CA GLY A 104 14.76 9.24 -14.61
C GLY A 104 13.60 10.20 -14.34
N ALA A 105 13.79 11.49 -14.66
CA ALA A 105 12.74 12.50 -14.59
C ALA A 105 11.56 12.25 -15.56
N THR A 106 11.78 11.43 -16.55
CA THR A 106 10.76 10.90 -17.48
C THR A 106 10.98 9.40 -17.65
N GLY A 107 9.95 8.68 -18.09
CA GLY A 107 10.02 7.24 -18.32
C GLY A 107 9.25 6.44 -17.26
N ARG A 108 9.59 5.15 -17.12
CA ARG A 108 8.84 4.20 -16.30
C ARG A 108 8.78 4.58 -14.82
N LEU A 109 9.93 4.89 -14.22
CA LEU A 109 9.99 5.26 -12.80
C LEU A 109 9.17 6.52 -12.51
N ALA A 110 9.28 7.55 -13.37
CA ALA A 110 8.50 8.79 -13.22
C ALA A 110 6.98 8.52 -13.30
N GLN A 111 6.55 7.61 -14.18
CA GLN A 111 5.15 7.20 -14.28
C GLN A 111 4.66 6.48 -13.02
N LEU A 112 5.46 5.57 -12.48
CA LEU A 112 5.12 4.84 -11.24
C LEU A 112 5.05 5.77 -10.03
N LEU A 113 6.01 6.69 -9.89
CA LEU A 113 5.99 7.70 -8.83
C LEU A 113 4.79 8.65 -8.97
N GLY A 114 4.45 9.07 -10.19
CA GLY A 114 3.23 9.84 -10.45
C GLY A 114 1.94 9.07 -10.14
N GLY A 115 1.95 7.75 -10.33
CA GLY A 115 0.85 6.87 -9.91
C GLY A 115 0.72 6.78 -8.39
N LEU A 116 1.83 6.69 -7.68
CA LEU A 116 1.85 6.68 -6.21
C LEU A 116 1.37 8.02 -5.63
N ASP A 117 1.80 9.14 -6.22
CA ASP A 117 1.33 10.48 -5.86
C ASP A 117 -0.18 10.62 -6.06
N ALA A 118 -0.68 10.17 -7.20
CA ALA A 118 -2.13 10.14 -7.48
C ALA A 118 -2.90 9.25 -6.50
N ALA A 119 -2.30 8.15 -6.04
CA ALA A 119 -2.91 7.29 -5.04
C ALA A 119 -2.98 7.97 -3.66
N PHE A 120 -1.94 8.67 -3.23
CA PHE A 120 -1.98 9.46 -1.98
C PHE A 120 -3.03 10.56 -2.03
N THR A 121 -3.11 11.29 -3.13
CA THR A 121 -4.14 12.32 -3.37
C THR A 121 -5.55 11.73 -3.34
N ALA A 122 -5.74 10.54 -3.92
CA ALA A 122 -7.01 9.84 -3.90
C ALA A 122 -7.41 9.42 -2.48
N PHE A 123 -6.48 8.91 -1.67
CA PHE A 123 -6.73 8.60 -0.26
C PHE A 123 -7.17 9.84 0.52
N GLU A 124 -6.44 10.95 0.44
CA GLU A 124 -6.78 12.19 1.13
C GLU A 124 -8.19 12.68 0.75
N THR A 125 -8.50 12.66 -0.55
CA THR A 125 -9.78 13.13 -1.07
C THR A 125 -10.94 12.25 -0.63
N GLU A 126 -10.83 10.94 -0.78
CA GLU A 126 -11.92 9.99 -0.55
C GLU A 126 -12.13 9.65 0.94
N LEU A 127 -11.09 9.73 1.76
CA LEU A 127 -11.20 9.57 3.21
C LEU A 127 -11.86 10.77 3.87
N GLY A 128 -11.71 11.98 3.30
CA GLY A 128 -12.30 13.19 3.85
C GLY A 128 -11.94 13.39 5.33
N ALA A 129 -12.93 13.44 6.22
CA ALA A 129 -12.68 13.62 7.65
C ALA A 129 -11.86 12.47 8.28
N ALA A 130 -11.98 11.25 7.77
CA ALA A 130 -11.22 10.10 8.27
C ALA A 130 -9.72 10.20 7.96
N TRP A 131 -9.30 11.10 7.07
CA TRP A 131 -7.88 11.37 6.79
C TRP A 131 -7.11 11.78 8.05
N ALA A 132 -7.72 12.53 8.94
CA ALA A 132 -7.11 12.97 10.20
C ALA A 132 -6.61 11.80 11.06
N ASP A 133 -7.33 10.68 11.02
CA ASP A 133 -7.05 9.48 11.81
C ASP A 133 -6.42 8.35 10.97
N THR A 134 -5.98 8.64 9.75
CA THR A 134 -5.39 7.66 8.84
C THR A 134 -3.91 7.87 8.68
N THR A 135 -3.16 6.77 8.71
CA THR A 135 -1.73 6.75 8.34
C THR A 135 -1.52 5.77 7.20
N ILE A 136 -0.92 6.26 6.12
CA ILE A 136 -0.50 5.45 4.97
C ILE A 136 1.01 5.25 5.06
N VAL A 137 1.44 4.00 4.87
CA VAL A 137 2.86 3.64 4.73
C VAL A 137 3.06 2.96 3.38
N ALA A 138 3.83 3.59 2.50
CA ALA A 138 4.26 2.96 1.25
C ALA A 138 5.69 2.47 1.42
N ILE A 139 5.88 1.17 1.25
CA ILE A 139 7.15 0.45 1.46
C ILE A 139 7.39 -0.54 0.32
N THR A 140 8.62 -0.97 0.20
CA THR A 140 9.03 -2.06 -0.69
C THR A 140 9.79 -3.14 0.08
N GLU A 141 9.91 -4.33 -0.48
CA GLU A 141 10.62 -5.45 0.10
C GLU A 141 12.15 -5.33 0.00
N PHE A 142 12.67 -4.56 -0.96
CA PHE A 142 14.11 -4.32 -1.16
C PHE A 142 14.36 -2.93 -1.77
N GLY A 143 15.61 -2.50 -1.79
CA GLY A 143 16.06 -1.29 -2.46
C GLY A 143 16.61 -1.56 -3.86
N ARG A 144 17.20 -0.53 -4.44
CA ARG A 144 17.85 -0.59 -5.75
C ARG A 144 19.32 -0.17 -5.63
N THR A 145 20.15 -0.62 -6.54
CA THR A 145 21.56 -0.19 -6.63
C THR A 145 21.63 1.32 -6.84
N ALA A 146 22.65 1.97 -6.27
CA ALA A 146 22.87 3.41 -6.41
C ALA A 146 23.28 3.83 -7.83
N ARG A 147 23.69 2.89 -8.66
CA ARG A 147 24.12 3.13 -10.04
C ARG A 147 23.27 2.36 -11.03
N ILE A 148 23.10 2.95 -12.21
CA ILE A 148 22.45 2.29 -13.34
C ILE A 148 23.29 1.10 -13.82
N ASN A 149 22.60 0.04 -14.25
CA ASN A 149 23.17 -1.14 -14.84
C ASN A 149 23.37 -1.01 -16.37
N GLY A 150 23.83 -2.07 -17.00
CA GLY A 150 24.10 -2.09 -18.45
C GLY A 150 22.84 -2.00 -19.35
N THR A 151 21.64 -2.15 -18.80
CA THR A 151 20.37 -2.08 -19.52
C THR A 151 19.56 -0.82 -19.21
N VAL A 152 20.24 0.22 -18.68
CA VAL A 152 19.63 1.52 -18.34
C VAL A 152 18.50 1.40 -17.29
N GLY A 153 18.67 0.47 -16.37
CA GLY A 153 17.83 0.27 -15.18
C GLY A 153 18.71 0.18 -13.94
N THR A 154 18.15 -0.38 -12.87
CA THR A 154 18.90 -0.67 -11.63
C THR A 154 18.69 -2.13 -11.23
N ASP A 155 19.63 -2.69 -10.48
CA ASP A 155 19.49 -4.03 -9.93
C ASP A 155 18.99 -3.97 -8.49
N HIS A 156 18.62 -5.11 -7.91
CA HIS A 156 18.22 -5.18 -6.50
C HIS A 156 19.35 -4.68 -5.60
N GLY A 157 18.98 -3.89 -4.61
CA GLY A 157 19.88 -3.32 -3.61
C GLY A 157 19.31 -3.47 -2.22
N THR A 158 20.02 -2.91 -1.23
CA THR A 158 19.69 -3.11 0.19
C THR A 158 18.86 -1.95 0.76
N GLY A 159 19.36 -0.72 0.70
CA GLY A 159 18.68 0.45 1.24
C GLY A 159 17.57 0.95 0.32
N THR A 160 16.45 1.36 0.92
CA THR A 160 15.29 1.89 0.20
C THR A 160 14.71 3.11 0.91
N VAL A 161 13.57 3.60 0.45
CA VAL A 161 12.79 4.68 1.04
C VAL A 161 11.42 4.15 1.45
N ALA A 162 10.88 4.68 2.55
CA ALA A 162 9.48 4.54 2.92
C ALA A 162 8.81 5.92 2.86
N PHE A 163 7.57 5.99 2.34
CA PHE A 163 6.77 7.20 2.37
C PHE A 163 5.68 7.06 3.42
N LEU A 164 5.49 8.11 4.22
CA LEU A 164 4.40 8.22 5.17
C LEU A 164 3.53 9.41 4.80
N ALA A 165 2.22 9.21 4.81
CA ALA A 165 1.22 10.25 4.62
C ALA A 165 0.03 10.02 5.56
N GLY A 166 -0.71 11.08 5.89
CA GLY A 166 -1.87 11.01 6.76
C GLY A 166 -2.00 12.25 7.63
N GLY A 167 -3.18 12.49 8.17
CA GLY A 167 -3.46 13.73 8.89
C GLY A 167 -2.64 13.91 10.19
N GLY A 168 -2.25 12.83 10.85
CA GLY A 168 -1.40 12.85 12.05
C GLY A 168 0.10 12.80 11.76
N VAL A 169 0.52 12.64 10.49
CA VAL A 169 1.94 12.55 10.13
C VAL A 169 2.57 13.94 10.10
N GLY A 170 3.71 14.10 10.76
CA GLY A 170 4.51 15.31 10.72
C GLY A 170 5.22 15.48 9.37
N GLY A 171 4.45 15.75 8.32
CA GLY A 171 4.91 15.79 6.94
C GLY A 171 5.89 16.91 6.58
N GLY A 172 6.26 16.99 5.30
CA GLY A 172 7.14 18.04 4.76
C GLY A 172 8.62 17.88 5.11
N ARG A 173 9.05 16.72 5.58
CA ARG A 173 10.45 16.46 6.01
C ARG A 173 10.92 15.06 5.61
N VAL A 174 12.24 14.92 5.55
CA VAL A 174 12.91 13.64 5.31
C VAL A 174 13.60 13.22 6.61
N HIS A 175 13.25 12.04 7.10
CA HIS A 175 13.94 11.38 8.21
C HIS A 175 15.02 10.47 7.63
N ALA A 176 16.27 10.86 7.72
CA ALA A 176 17.37 10.07 7.21
C ALA A 176 18.67 10.39 7.98
N ASP A 177 19.46 9.37 8.22
CA ASP A 177 20.88 9.49 8.45
C ASP A 177 21.59 9.28 7.11
N TRP A 178 21.74 10.39 6.36
CA TRP A 178 22.15 10.32 4.95
C TRP A 178 23.68 10.22 4.81
N PRO A 179 24.21 9.05 4.39
CA PRO A 179 25.66 8.86 4.29
C PRO A 179 26.28 9.46 3.02
N GLY A 180 25.47 9.69 1.99
CA GLY A 180 25.93 10.11 0.65
C GLY A 180 25.92 8.99 -0.38
N LEU A 181 26.38 9.32 -1.60
CA LEU A 181 26.44 8.41 -2.75
C LEU A 181 27.85 8.20 -3.31
N ARG A 182 28.89 8.67 -2.61
CA ARG A 182 30.27 8.34 -2.99
C ARG A 182 30.53 6.85 -2.81
N PRO A 183 31.40 6.21 -3.59
CA PRO A 183 31.65 4.77 -3.47
C PRO A 183 31.94 4.30 -2.03
N ALA A 184 32.66 5.11 -1.25
CA ALA A 184 32.98 4.82 0.16
C ALA A 184 31.76 4.93 1.11
N ASP A 185 30.73 5.65 0.71
CA ASP A 185 29.52 5.87 1.52
C ASP A 185 28.47 4.77 1.26
N LEU A 186 28.60 4.05 0.14
CA LEU A 186 27.68 2.98 -0.25
C LEU A 186 27.89 1.71 0.59
N PHE A 187 26.86 0.93 0.76
CA PHE A 187 26.94 -0.42 1.31
C PHE A 187 27.58 -1.33 0.25
N GLU A 188 28.69 -1.97 0.63
CA GLU A 188 29.53 -2.79 -0.28
C GLU A 188 29.97 -2.07 -1.57
N GLY A 189 30.07 -0.73 -1.52
CA GLY A 189 30.45 0.09 -2.67
C GLY A 189 29.42 0.14 -3.80
N ARG A 190 28.22 -0.41 -3.61
CA ARG A 190 27.21 -0.65 -4.63
C ARG A 190 25.82 -0.10 -4.26
N ASP A 191 25.32 -0.45 -3.09
CA ASP A 191 23.94 -0.20 -2.70
C ASP A 191 23.81 1.06 -1.86
N LEU A 192 22.63 1.66 -1.85
CA LEU A 192 22.30 2.65 -0.81
C LEU A 192 22.46 1.98 0.56
N ARG A 193 23.20 2.64 1.46
CA ARG A 193 23.42 2.11 2.82
C ARG A 193 22.14 2.21 3.63
N PRO A 194 21.63 1.10 4.19
CA PRO A 194 20.48 1.15 5.09
C PRO A 194 20.92 1.77 6.43
N THR A 195 20.24 2.82 6.89
CA THR A 195 20.57 3.55 8.11
C THR A 195 19.45 3.48 9.15
N THR A 196 18.26 3.04 8.75
CA THR A 196 17.10 2.92 9.64
C THR A 196 16.44 1.55 9.43
N ASP A 197 16.14 0.85 10.51
CA ASP A 197 15.36 -0.38 10.44
C ASP A 197 13.89 -0.05 10.19
N LEU A 198 13.32 -0.58 9.12
CA LEU A 198 11.92 -0.35 8.76
C LEU A 198 10.95 -0.76 9.87
N ARG A 199 11.31 -1.77 10.68
CA ARG A 199 10.48 -2.18 11.81
C ARG A 199 10.38 -1.09 12.88
N ALA A 200 11.40 -0.24 13.05
CA ALA A 200 11.32 0.91 13.97
C ALA A 200 10.27 1.92 13.47
N VAL A 201 10.20 2.16 12.16
CA VAL A 201 9.17 3.01 11.53
C VAL A 201 7.79 2.42 11.77
N LEU A 202 7.60 1.15 11.44
CA LEU A 202 6.31 0.45 11.62
C LEU A 202 5.88 0.37 13.08
N LYS A 203 6.81 0.13 14.01
CA LYS A 203 6.54 0.21 15.47
C LYS A 203 6.06 1.60 15.86
N GLY A 204 6.68 2.67 15.34
CA GLY A 204 6.27 4.04 15.57
C GLY A 204 4.84 4.32 15.09
N VAL A 205 4.52 3.88 13.88
CA VAL A 205 3.16 3.98 13.31
C VAL A 205 2.15 3.26 14.20
N LEU A 206 2.39 1.99 14.54
CA LEU A 206 1.46 1.17 15.32
C LEU A 206 1.31 1.66 16.77
N ALA A 207 2.38 2.14 17.39
CA ALA A 207 2.31 2.73 18.71
C ALA A 207 1.45 4.00 18.72
N THR A 208 1.61 4.86 17.73
CA THR A 208 0.87 6.12 17.64
C THR A 208 -0.59 5.88 17.22
N GLN A 209 -0.81 5.05 16.21
CA GLN A 209 -2.15 4.83 15.63
C GLN A 209 -3.08 4.04 16.56
N TRP A 210 -2.54 3.07 17.31
CA TRP A 210 -3.36 2.18 18.15
C TRP A 210 -2.92 2.11 19.62
N GLY A 211 -1.97 2.93 20.05
CA GLY A 211 -1.50 2.94 21.43
C GLY A 211 -0.84 1.63 21.86
N LEU A 212 -0.29 0.86 20.93
CA LEU A 212 0.35 -0.41 21.25
C LEU A 212 1.67 -0.19 22.01
N SER A 213 1.83 -0.91 23.11
CA SER A 213 3.08 -0.86 23.88
C SER A 213 4.24 -1.50 23.12
N ASP A 214 5.46 -1.04 23.41
CA ASP A 214 6.66 -1.62 22.79
C ASP A 214 6.83 -3.11 23.12
N ALA A 215 6.37 -3.54 24.29
CA ALA A 215 6.36 -4.96 24.67
C ALA A 215 5.48 -5.80 23.72
N VAL A 216 4.26 -5.36 23.43
CA VAL A 216 3.35 -6.02 22.46
C VAL A 216 3.94 -5.99 21.05
N LEU A 217 4.47 -4.84 20.64
CA LEU A 217 5.10 -4.69 19.33
C LEU A 217 6.29 -5.62 19.13
N ALA A 218 7.11 -5.81 20.18
CA ALA A 218 8.31 -6.66 20.12
C ALA A 218 8.00 -8.16 20.26
N ALA A 219 6.97 -8.52 21.04
CA ALA A 219 6.63 -9.91 21.27
C ALA A 219 5.74 -10.51 20.18
N ASP A 220 4.69 -9.76 19.77
CA ASP A 220 3.60 -10.33 18.97
C ASP A 220 3.66 -9.90 17.49
N ILE A 221 4.12 -8.66 17.20
CA ILE A 221 4.09 -8.11 15.84
C ILE A 221 5.45 -8.21 15.16
N PHE A 222 6.51 -7.86 15.87
CA PHE A 222 7.89 -7.93 15.36
C PHE A 222 8.79 -8.72 16.32
N PRO A 223 8.61 -10.03 16.45
CA PRO A 223 9.38 -10.86 17.39
C PRO A 223 10.90 -10.67 17.23
N GLY A 224 11.61 -10.60 18.36
CA GLY A 224 13.06 -10.41 18.38
C GLY A 224 13.50 -8.96 18.15
N THR A 225 12.62 -7.99 18.42
CA THR A 225 12.94 -6.55 18.29
C THR A 225 12.88 -5.77 19.61
N GLU A 226 13.15 -6.42 20.74
CA GLU A 226 13.06 -5.83 22.07
C GLU A 226 14.02 -4.64 22.26
N GLY A 227 15.16 -4.66 21.58
CA GLY A 227 16.15 -3.56 21.59
C GLY A 227 15.87 -2.46 20.56
N LEU A 228 14.90 -2.64 19.67
CA LEU A 228 14.58 -1.71 18.60
C LEU A 228 13.44 -0.79 19.03
N ARG A 229 13.76 0.46 19.32
CA ARG A 229 12.76 1.45 19.76
C ARG A 229 11.87 1.91 18.61
N PRO A 230 10.57 2.15 18.87
CA PRO A 230 9.68 2.80 17.92
C PRO A 230 10.19 4.19 17.52
N LEU A 231 10.12 4.52 16.23
CA LEU A 231 10.46 5.85 15.73
C LEU A 231 9.25 6.78 15.92
N SER A 232 9.21 7.49 17.05
CA SER A 232 8.08 8.35 17.42
C SER A 232 8.09 9.74 16.77
N SER A 233 9.24 10.17 16.23
CA SER A 233 9.40 11.52 15.63
C SER A 233 8.70 11.70 14.27
N LEU A 234 7.95 10.71 13.81
CA LEU A 234 7.24 10.73 12.53
C LEU A 234 5.91 11.47 12.59
N PHE A 235 5.37 11.68 13.77
CA PHE A 235 4.06 12.27 14.00
C PHE A 235 4.16 13.69 14.57
N ALA A 236 3.09 14.48 14.37
CA ALA A 236 3.00 15.86 14.85
C ALA A 236 2.57 15.91 16.32
#